data_47d7ed97a86c1b7650ce262a2c0b9429
#
_entry.id   47d7ed97a86c1b7650ce262a2c0b9429
#
_cell.length_a   1.000
_cell.length_b   1.000
_cell.length_c   1.000
_cell.angle_alpha   90.00
_cell.angle_beta   90.00
_cell.angle_gamma   90.00
#
_symmetry.space_group_name_H-M   'P 1'
#
loop_
_entity.id
_entity.type
_entity.pdbx_description
1 polymer ?
#
loop_
_entity_poly.entity_id
_entity_poly.type
_entity_poly.pdbx_seq_one_letter_code
_entity_poly.pdbx_strand_id
1 'polypeptide(L)'
;MTALKRIEREPLWDLAHAQLRDALLAGRFEPGTVLTLRSLADSFGTSITPVRDAVTRLVAQGVLQQGPRNSAIVPHLSRRELSDLTVVRCALEGRASREAALRRHDDATLRKLKERLSTMQSLISARKLESYLEHHRKFHFGIYAMSGIPLLVETIENMWLRCGPVLSFVIPEYVVLLKGWDHHTAALKAIMAGDADGAEREIVADISDAAHYLASLADSTGQLRRPSS
;
A
#
# COMPACT_ATOMS: atom_id res chain seq x y z
N MET A 1 9.88 20.98 45.25
CA MET A 1 8.93 20.06 44.62
C MET A 1 9.52 19.60 43.30
N THR A 2 9.89 18.33 43.20
CA THR A 2 10.50 17.74 41.97
C THR A 2 9.37 17.61 40.95
N ALA A 3 9.49 18.33 39.80
CA ALA A 3 8.53 18.24 38.71
C ALA A 3 8.58 16.81 38.14
N LEU A 4 7.49 16.08 38.24
CA LEU A 4 7.33 14.79 37.60
C LEU A 4 7.37 15.01 36.08
N LYS A 5 8.27 14.34 35.38
CA LYS A 5 8.30 14.31 33.91
C LYS A 5 7.01 13.61 33.42
N ARG A 6 6.29 14.25 32.53
CA ARG A 6 5.13 13.67 31.85
C ARG A 6 5.60 12.45 31.05
N ILE A 7 4.97 11.30 31.29
CA ILE A 7 5.27 10.08 30.52
C ILE A 7 4.62 10.28 29.14
N GLU A 8 5.42 10.51 28.13
CA GLU A 8 4.98 10.49 26.71
C GLU A 8 4.76 9.02 26.32
N ARG A 9 3.53 8.55 26.47
CA ARG A 9 3.09 7.31 25.83
C ARG A 9 2.45 7.70 24.51
N GLU A 10 2.86 7.06 23.44
CA GLU A 10 2.08 7.13 22.18
C GLU A 10 0.62 6.76 22.53
N PRO A 11 -0.36 7.56 22.11
CA PRO A 11 -1.75 7.27 22.38
C PRO A 11 -2.13 5.90 21.80
N LEU A 12 -2.82 5.07 22.57
CA LEU A 12 -3.23 3.72 22.13
C LEU A 12 -4.05 3.74 20.82
N TRP A 13 -4.74 4.84 20.53
CA TRP A 13 -5.48 5.00 19.29
C TRP A 13 -4.55 5.16 18.06
N ASP A 14 -3.37 5.80 18.21
CA ASP A 14 -2.38 5.91 17.14
C ASP A 14 -1.79 4.54 16.83
N LEU A 15 -1.46 3.76 17.84
CA LEU A 15 -0.98 2.39 17.67
C LEU A 15 -2.03 1.48 17.02
N ALA A 16 -3.29 1.55 17.46
CA ALA A 16 -4.39 0.80 16.85
C ALA A 16 -4.61 1.21 15.38
N HIS A 17 -4.55 2.50 15.09
CA HIS A 17 -4.67 3.03 13.73
C HIS A 17 -3.52 2.54 12.84
N ALA A 18 -2.26 2.62 13.30
CA ALA A 18 -1.10 2.16 12.56
C ALA A 18 -1.17 0.65 12.27
N GLN A 19 -1.53 -0.17 13.26
CA GLN A 19 -1.68 -1.61 13.06
C GLN A 19 -2.79 -1.98 12.07
N LEU A 20 -3.93 -1.29 12.13
CA LEU A 20 -5.04 -1.53 11.20
C LEU A 20 -4.68 -1.08 9.77
N ARG A 21 -4.00 0.05 9.62
CA ARG A 21 -3.45 0.52 8.34
C ARG A 21 -2.47 -0.51 7.75
N ASP A 22 -1.52 -0.98 8.55
CA ASP A 22 -0.53 -1.96 8.08
C ASP A 22 -1.20 -3.27 7.64
N ALA A 23 -2.23 -3.73 8.35
CA ALA A 23 -3.00 -4.90 7.98
C ALA A 23 -3.78 -4.71 6.66
N LEU A 24 -4.37 -3.53 6.45
CA LEU A 24 -5.05 -3.17 5.20
C LEU A 24 -4.08 -3.06 4.02
N LEU A 25 -2.94 -2.39 4.21
CA LEU A 25 -1.88 -2.25 3.21
C LEU A 25 -1.25 -3.60 2.83
N ALA A 26 -1.20 -4.53 3.78
CA ALA A 26 -0.72 -5.90 3.54
C ALA A 26 -1.77 -6.80 2.87
N GLY A 27 -2.99 -6.30 2.59
CA GLY A 27 -4.06 -7.09 2.00
C GLY A 27 -4.59 -8.22 2.90
N ARG A 28 -4.44 -8.09 4.24
CA ARG A 28 -4.89 -9.13 5.19
C ARG A 28 -6.40 -9.24 5.31
N PHE A 29 -7.12 -8.25 4.83
CA PHE A 29 -8.58 -8.22 4.84
C PHE A 29 -9.11 -8.20 3.42
N GLU A 30 -9.88 -9.20 3.05
CA GLU A 30 -10.53 -9.25 1.74
C GLU A 30 -11.66 -8.22 1.65
N PRO A 31 -11.97 -7.69 0.44
CA PRO A 31 -13.15 -6.87 0.22
C PRO A 31 -14.42 -7.57 0.73
N GLY A 32 -15.29 -6.82 1.39
CA GLY A 32 -16.50 -7.32 2.05
C GLY A 32 -16.29 -7.83 3.48
N THR A 33 -15.05 -7.93 3.96
CA THR A 33 -14.78 -8.34 5.35
C THR A 33 -15.42 -7.35 6.33
N VAL A 34 -16.19 -7.89 7.28
CA VAL A 34 -16.80 -7.11 8.37
C VAL A 34 -15.86 -7.11 9.57
N LEU A 35 -15.36 -5.93 9.94
CA LEU A 35 -14.46 -5.69 11.05
C LEU A 35 -15.27 -5.20 12.25
N THR A 36 -15.47 -6.03 13.28
CA THR A 36 -16.15 -5.60 14.50
C THR A 36 -15.15 -4.94 15.46
N LEU A 37 -15.58 -3.87 16.14
CA LEU A 37 -14.72 -3.18 17.11
C LEU A 37 -14.24 -4.12 18.22
N ARG A 38 -15.06 -5.11 18.60
CA ARG A 38 -14.71 -6.07 19.63
C ARG A 38 -13.61 -7.03 19.17
N SER A 39 -13.75 -7.63 18.00
CA SER A 39 -12.72 -8.55 17.49
C SER A 39 -11.38 -7.85 17.24
N LEU A 40 -11.41 -6.59 16.77
CA LEU A 40 -10.19 -5.79 16.62
C LEU A 40 -9.55 -5.45 17.97
N ALA A 41 -10.35 -5.07 18.98
CA ALA A 41 -9.87 -4.78 20.32
C ALA A 41 -9.23 -6.01 20.97
N ASP A 42 -9.87 -7.17 20.85
CA ASP A 42 -9.34 -8.45 21.33
C ASP A 42 -8.01 -8.79 20.63
N SER A 43 -7.93 -8.61 19.29
CA SER A 43 -6.72 -8.87 18.52
C SER A 43 -5.56 -7.93 18.86
N PHE A 44 -5.87 -6.66 19.18
CA PHE A 44 -4.85 -5.67 19.54
C PHE A 44 -4.50 -5.66 21.03
N GLY A 45 -5.20 -6.46 21.84
CA GLY A 45 -4.99 -6.51 23.31
C GLY A 45 -5.33 -5.17 23.98
N THR A 46 -6.36 -4.45 23.50
CA THR A 46 -6.73 -3.12 23.99
C THR A 46 -8.23 -3.01 24.23
N SER A 47 -8.67 -1.85 24.75
CA SER A 47 -10.11 -1.55 24.89
C SER A 47 -10.74 -1.12 23.56
N ILE A 48 -12.08 -1.12 23.50
CA ILE A 48 -12.84 -0.76 22.28
C ILE A 48 -12.65 0.72 21.90
N THR A 49 -12.40 1.61 22.86
CA THR A 49 -12.34 3.07 22.61
C THR A 49 -11.24 3.45 21.59
N PRO A 50 -9.95 3.12 21.78
CA PRO A 50 -8.91 3.47 20.80
C PRO A 50 -9.14 2.81 19.43
N VAL A 51 -9.74 1.62 19.40
CA VAL A 51 -10.08 0.94 18.14
C VAL A 51 -11.21 1.67 17.41
N ARG A 52 -12.22 2.15 18.12
CA ARG A 52 -13.31 2.94 17.53
C ARG A 52 -12.77 4.21 16.88
N ASP A 53 -11.87 4.92 17.56
CA ASP A 53 -11.27 6.15 17.04
C ASP A 53 -10.45 5.86 15.76
N ALA A 54 -9.65 4.79 15.76
CA ALA A 54 -8.89 4.34 14.60
C ALA A 54 -9.80 3.98 13.42
N VAL A 55 -10.86 3.20 13.65
CA VAL A 55 -11.84 2.82 12.61
C VAL A 55 -12.58 4.03 12.08
N THR A 56 -13.04 4.94 12.96
CA THR A 56 -13.76 6.16 12.56
C THR A 56 -12.90 7.02 11.64
N ARG A 57 -11.60 7.14 11.92
CA ARG A 57 -10.66 7.86 11.06
C ARG A 57 -10.52 7.20 9.68
N LEU A 58 -10.38 5.88 9.61
CA LEU A 58 -10.29 5.16 8.34
C LEU A 58 -11.60 5.23 7.53
N VAL A 59 -12.76 5.26 8.20
CA VAL A 59 -14.04 5.49 7.54
C VAL A 59 -14.12 6.92 6.97
N ALA A 60 -13.70 7.93 7.74
CA ALA A 60 -13.66 9.32 7.27
C ALA A 60 -12.71 9.51 6.07
N GLN A 61 -11.62 8.74 6.00
CA GLN A 61 -10.69 8.71 4.87
C GLN A 61 -11.21 7.91 3.66
N GLY A 62 -12.37 7.25 3.77
CA GLY A 62 -12.93 6.40 2.71
C GLY A 62 -12.14 5.10 2.46
N VAL A 63 -11.32 4.70 3.42
CA VAL A 63 -10.57 3.43 3.41
C VAL A 63 -11.47 2.27 3.86
N LEU A 64 -12.34 2.53 4.82
CA LEU A 64 -13.37 1.62 5.29
C LEU A 64 -14.75 2.24 5.11
N GLN A 65 -15.78 1.42 5.06
CA GLN A 65 -17.18 1.85 5.08
C GLN A 65 -17.80 1.56 6.44
N GLN A 66 -18.75 2.42 6.85
CA GLN A 66 -19.51 2.17 8.07
C GLN A 66 -20.39 0.93 7.90
N GLY A 67 -20.21 -0.04 8.76
CA GLY A 67 -21.04 -1.24 8.83
C GLY A 67 -22.12 -1.17 9.90
N PRO A 68 -23.00 -2.19 9.99
CA PRO A 68 -24.04 -2.28 11.01
C PRO A 68 -23.41 -2.51 12.40
N ARG A 69 -24.16 -2.13 13.47
CA ARG A 69 -23.83 -2.42 14.87
C ARG A 69 -22.41 -2.02 15.31
N ASN A 70 -21.96 -0.82 14.92
CA ASN A 70 -20.61 -0.35 15.20
C ASN A 70 -19.49 -1.24 14.62
N SER A 71 -19.68 -1.77 13.43
CA SER A 71 -18.63 -2.42 12.64
C SER A 71 -18.16 -1.51 11.50
N ALA A 72 -17.07 -1.91 10.85
CA ALA A 72 -16.64 -1.37 9.59
C ALA A 72 -16.58 -2.48 8.54
N ILE A 73 -16.68 -2.11 7.28
CA ILE A 73 -16.60 -3.04 6.15
C ILE A 73 -15.44 -2.60 5.27
N VAL A 74 -14.62 -3.56 4.84
CA VAL A 74 -13.62 -3.35 3.80
C VAL A 74 -14.36 -3.19 2.47
N PRO A 75 -14.27 -2.05 1.79
CA PRO A 75 -15.03 -1.82 0.57
C PRO A 75 -14.68 -2.82 -0.53
N HIS A 76 -15.68 -3.19 -1.32
CA HIS A 76 -15.40 -3.72 -2.64
C HIS A 76 -14.97 -2.59 -3.57
N LEU A 77 -14.02 -2.88 -4.45
CA LEU A 77 -13.59 -1.93 -5.47
C LEU A 77 -14.23 -2.30 -6.79
N SER A 78 -14.92 -1.35 -7.41
CA SER A 78 -15.44 -1.50 -8.77
C SER A 78 -14.37 -1.20 -9.81
N ARG A 79 -14.57 -1.65 -11.05
CA ARG A 79 -13.70 -1.32 -12.20
C ARG A 79 -13.55 0.18 -12.38
N ARG A 80 -14.63 0.96 -12.18
CA ARG A 80 -14.60 2.42 -12.28
C ARG A 80 -13.74 3.03 -11.19
N GLU A 81 -13.95 2.65 -9.94
CA GLU A 81 -13.15 3.15 -8.81
C GLU A 81 -11.67 2.77 -8.94
N LEU A 82 -11.37 1.56 -9.43
CA LEU A 82 -10.01 1.18 -9.78
C LEU A 82 -9.41 2.11 -10.84
N SER A 83 -10.16 2.42 -11.90
CA SER A 83 -9.71 3.33 -12.95
C SER A 83 -9.41 4.73 -12.40
N ASP A 84 -10.32 5.28 -11.58
CA ASP A 84 -10.16 6.60 -10.97
C ASP A 84 -8.93 6.62 -10.03
N LEU A 85 -8.77 5.59 -9.20
CA LEU A 85 -7.59 5.43 -8.33
C LEU A 85 -6.30 5.30 -9.13
N THR A 86 -6.31 4.58 -10.25
CA THR A 86 -5.15 4.40 -11.12
C THR A 86 -4.68 5.73 -11.67
N VAL A 87 -5.59 6.58 -12.17
CA VAL A 87 -5.26 7.92 -12.68
C VAL A 87 -4.57 8.75 -11.60
N VAL A 88 -5.14 8.78 -10.39
CA VAL A 88 -4.59 9.55 -9.27
C VAL A 88 -3.23 8.99 -8.83
N ARG A 89 -3.10 7.66 -8.71
CA ARG A 89 -1.86 7.00 -8.33
C ARG A 89 -0.74 7.26 -9.35
N CYS A 90 -1.01 7.11 -10.64
CA CYS A 90 -0.05 7.42 -11.69
C CYS A 90 0.47 8.85 -11.59
N ALA A 91 -0.42 9.83 -11.37
CA ALA A 91 -0.04 11.23 -11.23
C ALA A 91 0.84 11.50 -9.99
N LEU A 92 0.50 10.90 -8.84
CA LEU A 92 1.22 11.12 -7.59
C LEU A 92 2.51 10.30 -7.51
N GLU A 93 2.44 9.01 -7.81
CA GLU A 93 3.55 8.05 -7.66
C GLU A 93 4.58 8.25 -8.77
N GLY A 94 4.13 8.54 -10.00
CA GLY A 94 5.01 8.97 -11.10
C GLY A 94 5.77 10.25 -10.73
N ARG A 95 5.07 11.26 -10.20
CA ARG A 95 5.72 12.48 -9.73
C ARG A 95 6.72 12.22 -8.61
N ALA A 96 6.40 11.39 -7.63
CA ALA A 96 7.31 11.05 -6.55
C ALA A 96 8.59 10.38 -7.07
N SER A 97 8.47 9.48 -8.04
CA SER A 97 9.58 8.78 -8.66
C SER A 97 10.46 9.71 -9.50
N ARG A 98 9.84 10.64 -10.22
CA ARG A 98 10.53 11.72 -10.93
C ARG A 98 11.37 12.57 -9.98
N GLU A 99 10.78 13.04 -8.89
CA GLU A 99 11.49 13.83 -7.88
C GLU A 99 12.59 13.04 -7.19
N ALA A 100 12.40 11.74 -6.97
CA ALA A 100 13.45 10.87 -6.47
C ALA A 100 14.66 10.83 -7.41
N ALA A 101 14.46 10.72 -8.72
CA ALA A 101 15.54 10.69 -9.70
C ALA A 101 16.29 12.03 -9.81
N LEU A 102 15.63 13.15 -9.59
CA LEU A 102 16.24 14.49 -9.62
C LEU A 102 17.13 14.80 -8.42
N ARG A 103 17.09 14.00 -7.36
CA ARG A 103 17.85 14.21 -6.13
C ARG A 103 19.08 13.31 -6.07
N ARG A 104 20.09 13.78 -5.35
CA ARG A 104 21.25 12.93 -5.00
C ARG A 104 20.90 12.10 -3.77
N HIS A 105 21.26 10.84 -3.81
CA HIS A 105 21.06 9.90 -2.72
C HIS A 105 22.38 9.28 -2.30
N ASP A 106 22.51 8.95 -1.02
CA ASP A 106 23.66 8.22 -0.52
C ASP A 106 23.65 6.74 -0.98
N ASP A 107 24.83 6.14 -1.03
CA ASP A 107 24.99 4.75 -1.45
C ASP A 107 24.25 3.75 -0.54
N ALA A 108 24.02 4.09 0.72
CA ALA A 108 23.32 3.24 1.67
C ALA A 108 21.82 3.15 1.32
N THR A 109 21.21 4.27 0.95
CA THR A 109 19.80 4.34 0.51
C THR A 109 19.60 3.54 -0.78
N LEU A 110 20.46 3.74 -1.78
CA LEU A 110 20.39 3.01 -3.05
C LEU A 110 20.62 1.50 -2.87
N ARG A 111 21.57 1.12 -2.00
CA ARG A 111 21.84 -0.27 -1.67
C ARG A 111 20.64 -0.96 -1.03
N LYS A 112 19.97 -0.31 -0.06
CA LYS A 112 18.74 -0.84 0.55
C LYS A 112 17.64 -1.12 -0.48
N LEU A 113 17.46 -0.27 -1.50
CA LEU A 113 16.48 -0.52 -2.56
C LEU A 113 16.88 -1.70 -3.45
N LYS A 114 18.17 -1.83 -3.79
CA LYS A 114 18.68 -3.00 -4.54
C LYS A 114 18.48 -4.31 -3.77
N GLU A 115 18.79 -4.31 -2.48
CA GLU A 115 18.59 -5.47 -1.60
C GLU A 115 17.12 -5.86 -1.51
N ARG A 116 16.20 -4.89 -1.41
CA ARG A 116 14.76 -5.14 -1.42
C ARG A 116 14.30 -5.76 -2.74
N LEU A 117 14.75 -5.23 -3.86
CA LEU A 117 14.45 -5.75 -5.18
C LEU A 117 14.92 -7.21 -5.30
N SER A 118 16.17 -7.52 -4.92
CA SER A 118 16.70 -8.88 -4.89
C SER A 118 15.88 -9.81 -3.97
N THR A 119 15.46 -9.31 -2.80
CA THR A 119 14.61 -10.06 -1.87
C THR A 119 13.24 -10.37 -2.49
N MET A 120 12.61 -9.40 -3.17
CA MET A 120 11.34 -9.61 -3.87
C MET A 120 11.45 -10.73 -4.90
N GLN A 121 12.53 -10.77 -5.69
CA GLN A 121 12.78 -11.82 -6.67
C GLN A 121 12.87 -13.20 -6.02
N SER A 122 13.61 -13.30 -4.93
CA SER A 122 13.76 -14.54 -4.17
C SER A 122 12.43 -15.03 -3.58
N LEU A 123 11.59 -14.09 -3.10
CA LEU A 123 10.27 -14.39 -2.54
C LEU A 123 9.28 -14.88 -3.59
N ILE A 124 9.31 -14.33 -4.81
CA ILE A 124 8.53 -14.82 -5.95
C ILE A 124 8.94 -16.27 -6.27
N SER A 125 10.23 -16.52 -6.43
CA SER A 125 10.77 -17.86 -6.73
C SER A 125 10.41 -18.88 -5.66
N ALA A 126 10.37 -18.45 -4.40
CA ALA A 126 9.97 -19.28 -3.25
C ALA A 126 8.45 -19.36 -3.03
N ARG A 127 7.63 -18.70 -3.85
CA ARG A 127 6.16 -18.57 -3.74
C ARG A 127 5.69 -18.03 -2.37
N LYS A 128 6.52 -17.20 -1.71
CA LYS A 128 6.19 -16.52 -0.44
C LYS A 128 5.48 -15.20 -0.70
N LEU A 129 4.25 -15.27 -1.16
CA LEU A 129 3.54 -14.14 -1.76
C LEU A 129 3.18 -13.04 -0.77
N GLU A 130 2.79 -13.36 0.47
CA GLU A 130 2.53 -12.34 1.52
C GLU A 130 3.79 -11.54 1.84
N SER A 131 4.93 -12.23 2.03
CA SER A 131 6.22 -11.58 2.25
C SER A 131 6.63 -10.73 1.04
N TYR A 132 6.34 -11.19 -0.18
CA TYR A 132 6.56 -10.41 -1.39
C TYR A 132 5.80 -9.08 -1.34
N LEU A 133 4.50 -9.07 -1.02
CA LEU A 133 3.71 -7.83 -0.94
C LEU A 133 4.28 -6.82 0.06
N GLU A 134 4.75 -7.31 1.20
CA GLU A 134 5.39 -6.44 2.18
C GLU A 134 6.66 -5.79 1.62
N HIS A 135 7.53 -6.57 0.95
CA HIS A 135 8.76 -6.05 0.34
C HIS A 135 8.46 -5.15 -0.85
N HIS A 136 7.47 -5.49 -1.67
CA HIS A 136 6.98 -4.68 -2.78
C HIS A 136 6.52 -3.30 -2.29
N ARG A 137 5.66 -3.24 -1.28
CA ARG A 137 5.26 -1.98 -0.65
C ARG A 137 6.48 -1.19 -0.15
N LYS A 138 7.38 -1.85 0.60
CA LYS A 138 8.59 -1.20 1.11
C LYS A 138 9.52 -0.69 0.01
N PHE A 139 9.56 -1.33 -1.15
CA PHE A 139 10.32 -0.87 -2.31
C PHE A 139 9.72 0.41 -2.87
N HIS A 140 8.43 0.42 -3.18
CA HIS A 140 7.73 1.59 -3.71
C HIS A 140 7.81 2.79 -2.76
N PHE A 141 7.49 2.62 -1.49
CA PHE A 141 7.58 3.68 -0.50
C PHE A 141 9.01 4.14 -0.24
N GLY A 142 9.99 3.26 -0.43
CA GLY A 142 11.40 3.63 -0.43
C GLY A 142 11.72 4.64 -1.53
N ILE A 143 11.22 4.42 -2.75
CA ILE A 143 11.36 5.36 -3.87
C ILE A 143 10.62 6.67 -3.56
N TYR A 144 9.35 6.61 -3.10
CA TYR A 144 8.56 7.83 -2.86
C TYR A 144 9.14 8.70 -1.74
N ALA A 145 9.70 8.08 -0.69
CA ALA A 145 10.42 8.79 0.37
C ALA A 145 11.64 9.57 -0.15
N MET A 146 12.30 9.05 -1.19
CA MET A 146 13.43 9.72 -1.85
C MET A 146 13.01 10.99 -2.59
N SER A 147 11.72 11.20 -2.87
CA SER A 147 11.21 12.47 -3.39
C SER A 147 11.47 13.65 -2.46
N GLY A 148 11.65 13.40 -1.15
CA GLY A 148 11.82 14.43 -0.13
C GLY A 148 10.58 15.33 0.04
N ILE A 149 9.39 14.84 -0.35
CA ILE A 149 8.12 15.57 -0.24
C ILE A 149 7.17 14.76 0.67
N PRO A 150 7.21 14.99 2.00
CA PRO A 150 6.45 14.17 2.96
C PRO A 150 4.94 14.18 2.69
N LEU A 151 4.35 15.32 2.33
CA LEU A 151 2.92 15.42 2.01
C LEU A 151 2.53 14.56 0.79
N LEU A 152 3.41 14.46 -0.21
CA LEU A 152 3.18 13.59 -1.38
C LEU A 152 3.16 12.12 -0.96
N VAL A 153 4.12 11.71 -0.12
CA VAL A 153 4.20 10.33 0.40
C VAL A 153 2.96 9.98 1.22
N GLU A 154 2.52 10.86 2.11
CA GLU A 154 1.29 10.71 2.91
C GLU A 154 0.04 10.56 2.01
N THR A 155 -0.05 11.39 0.97
CA THR A 155 -1.17 11.33 0.02
C THR A 155 -1.17 10.02 -0.77
N ILE A 156 -0.01 9.56 -1.23
CA ILE A 156 0.17 8.26 -1.90
C ILE A 156 -0.27 7.13 -0.97
N GLU A 157 0.11 7.18 0.30
CA GLU A 157 -0.26 6.14 1.28
C GLU A 157 -1.78 6.02 1.45
N ASN A 158 -2.52 7.13 1.44
CA ASN A 158 -3.97 7.11 1.48
C ASN A 158 -4.59 6.45 0.23
N MET A 159 -3.95 6.59 -0.96
CA MET A 159 -4.40 5.89 -2.18
C MET A 159 -4.11 4.38 -2.09
N TRP A 160 -2.93 4.02 -1.58
CA TRP A 160 -2.56 2.61 -1.35
C TRP A 160 -3.49 1.91 -0.35
N LEU A 161 -3.94 2.58 0.70
CA LEU A 161 -4.90 2.03 1.66
C LEU A 161 -6.22 1.63 1.00
N ARG A 162 -6.68 2.38 0.01
CA ARG A 162 -7.90 2.07 -0.76
C ARG A 162 -7.71 0.89 -1.71
N CYS A 163 -6.49 0.71 -2.25
CA CYS A 163 -6.17 -0.41 -3.15
C CYS A 163 -5.73 -1.66 -2.38
N GLY A 164 -5.21 -1.54 -1.16
CA GLY A 164 -4.59 -2.62 -0.38
C GLY A 164 -5.37 -3.94 -0.40
N PRO A 165 -6.67 -3.93 -0.11
CA PRO A 165 -7.48 -5.15 -0.10
C PRO A 165 -7.50 -5.92 -1.42
N VAL A 166 -7.45 -5.22 -2.57
CA VAL A 166 -7.46 -5.87 -3.91
C VAL A 166 -6.06 -6.18 -4.44
N LEU A 167 -5.02 -5.58 -3.88
CA LEU A 167 -3.64 -5.91 -4.27
C LEU A 167 -3.31 -7.38 -3.97
N SER A 168 -3.93 -8.00 -2.97
CA SER A 168 -3.79 -9.44 -2.71
C SER A 168 -4.31 -10.32 -3.85
N PHE A 169 -5.19 -9.80 -4.73
CA PHE A 169 -5.71 -10.52 -5.89
C PHE A 169 -4.68 -10.61 -7.04
N VAL A 170 -3.74 -9.68 -7.10
CA VAL A 170 -2.68 -9.63 -8.12
C VAL A 170 -1.67 -10.78 -7.95
N ILE A 171 -1.56 -11.30 -6.73
CA ILE A 171 -0.38 -12.06 -6.31
C ILE A 171 -0.25 -13.44 -6.93
N PRO A 172 -1.27 -14.32 -7.01
CA PRO A 172 -0.99 -15.69 -7.41
C PRO A 172 -0.51 -15.81 -8.86
N GLU A 173 -1.05 -15.00 -9.77
CA GLU A 173 -0.90 -15.20 -11.22
C GLU A 173 -0.08 -14.08 -11.88
N TYR A 174 -0.35 -12.81 -11.58
CA TYR A 174 0.31 -11.68 -12.22
C TYR A 174 1.79 -11.57 -11.82
N VAL A 175 2.09 -11.74 -10.54
CA VAL A 175 3.47 -11.65 -10.02
C VAL A 175 4.31 -12.82 -10.52
N VAL A 176 3.72 -14.02 -10.62
CA VAL A 176 4.41 -15.20 -11.16
C VAL A 176 4.75 -15.03 -12.64
N LEU A 177 3.97 -14.23 -13.39
CA LEU A 177 4.26 -13.89 -14.78
C LEU A 177 5.36 -12.83 -14.95
N LEU A 178 5.92 -12.30 -13.85
CA LEU A 178 7.04 -11.35 -13.78
C LEU A 178 6.82 -10.02 -14.53
N LYS A 179 5.58 -9.69 -14.92
CA LYS A 179 5.31 -8.48 -15.71
C LYS A 179 5.71 -7.18 -15.02
N GLY A 180 5.57 -7.08 -13.68
CA GLY A 180 6.02 -5.91 -12.93
C GLY A 180 7.52 -5.88 -12.63
N TRP A 181 8.24 -7.00 -12.75
CA TRP A 181 9.66 -7.08 -12.40
C TRP A 181 10.54 -6.17 -13.24
N ASP A 182 10.29 -6.12 -14.54
CA ASP A 182 11.09 -5.31 -15.47
C ASP A 182 10.94 -3.82 -15.15
N HIS A 183 9.72 -3.37 -14.81
CA HIS A 183 9.45 -1.99 -14.42
C HIS A 183 10.14 -1.59 -13.11
N HIS A 184 10.12 -2.43 -12.08
CA HIS A 184 10.83 -2.15 -10.82
C HIS A 184 12.33 -2.01 -11.03
N THR A 185 12.91 -2.89 -11.84
CA THR A 185 14.35 -2.85 -12.17
C THR A 185 14.70 -1.61 -12.97
N ALA A 186 13.88 -1.28 -13.99
CA ALA A 186 14.08 -0.11 -14.84
C ALA A 186 13.91 1.20 -14.06
N ALA A 187 12.90 1.30 -13.19
CA ALA A 187 12.68 2.46 -12.33
C ALA A 187 13.88 2.72 -11.42
N LEU A 188 14.42 1.68 -10.76
CA LEU A 188 15.60 1.84 -9.91
C LEU A 188 16.83 2.26 -10.71
N LYS A 189 17.04 1.69 -11.91
CA LYS A 189 18.14 2.11 -12.81
C LYS A 189 18.00 3.56 -13.24
N ALA A 190 16.79 4.00 -13.60
CA ALA A 190 16.51 5.39 -13.98
C ALA A 190 16.81 6.36 -12.81
N ILE A 191 16.37 6.04 -11.59
CA ILE A 191 16.66 6.84 -10.38
C ILE A 191 18.17 6.95 -10.16
N MET A 192 18.90 5.84 -10.26
CA MET A 192 20.36 5.84 -10.10
C MET A 192 21.10 6.64 -11.16
N ALA A 193 20.54 6.71 -12.37
CA ALA A 193 21.08 7.48 -13.50
C ALA A 193 20.68 8.97 -13.49
N GLY A 194 19.74 9.38 -12.60
CA GLY A 194 19.17 10.72 -12.62
C GLY A 194 18.17 10.92 -13.77
N ASP A 195 17.71 9.84 -14.41
CA ASP A 195 16.70 9.88 -15.49
C ASP A 195 15.28 10.01 -14.89
N ALA A 196 14.85 11.26 -14.74
CA ALA A 196 13.58 11.59 -14.14
C ALA A 196 12.38 11.13 -14.97
N ASP A 197 12.45 11.27 -16.29
CA ASP A 197 11.40 10.84 -17.22
C ASP A 197 11.29 9.31 -17.26
N GLY A 198 12.42 8.63 -17.22
CA GLY A 198 12.48 7.18 -17.12
C GLY A 198 11.90 6.64 -15.82
N ALA A 199 12.24 7.24 -14.68
CA ALA A 199 11.72 6.83 -13.38
C ALA A 199 10.20 6.98 -13.29
N GLU A 200 9.66 8.12 -13.76
CA GLU A 200 8.22 8.37 -13.83
C GLU A 200 7.52 7.35 -14.74
N ARG A 201 8.02 7.17 -15.97
CA ARG A 201 7.44 6.26 -16.96
C ARG A 201 7.34 4.84 -16.44
N GLU A 202 8.40 4.32 -15.83
CA GLU A 202 8.42 2.92 -15.38
C GLU A 202 7.48 2.68 -14.19
N ILE A 203 7.37 3.60 -13.25
CA ILE A 203 6.40 3.47 -12.13
C ILE A 203 4.96 3.62 -12.64
N VAL A 204 4.69 4.53 -13.57
CA VAL A 204 3.36 4.67 -14.18
C VAL A 204 2.99 3.41 -14.96
N ALA A 205 3.93 2.79 -15.68
CA ALA A 205 3.69 1.55 -16.41
C ALA A 205 3.38 0.39 -15.46
N ASP A 206 4.15 0.23 -14.39
CA ASP A 206 3.91 -0.79 -13.36
C ASP A 206 2.49 -0.70 -12.76
N ILE A 207 2.09 0.51 -12.36
CA ILE A 207 0.75 0.76 -11.83
C ILE A 207 -0.33 0.46 -12.86
N SER A 208 -0.12 0.87 -14.11
CA SER A 208 -1.09 0.70 -15.20
C SER A 208 -1.28 -0.77 -15.57
N ASP A 209 -0.20 -1.52 -15.66
CA ASP A 209 -0.24 -2.96 -15.99
C ASP A 209 -0.93 -3.76 -14.89
N ALA A 210 -0.64 -3.46 -13.61
CA ALA A 210 -1.33 -4.06 -12.48
C ALA A 210 -2.83 -3.72 -12.48
N ALA A 211 -3.19 -2.47 -12.80
CA ALA A 211 -4.58 -2.04 -12.88
C ALA A 211 -5.33 -2.71 -14.04
N HIS A 212 -4.71 -2.88 -15.20
CA HIS A 212 -5.28 -3.62 -16.32
C HIS A 212 -5.58 -5.07 -15.97
N TYR A 213 -4.64 -5.74 -15.29
CA TYR A 213 -4.86 -7.09 -14.80
C TYR A 213 -6.02 -7.14 -13.80
N LEU A 214 -6.04 -6.28 -12.78
CA LEU A 214 -7.12 -6.21 -11.81
C LEU A 214 -8.48 -5.94 -12.48
N ALA A 215 -8.53 -5.04 -13.45
CA ALA A 215 -9.76 -4.74 -14.20
C ALA A 215 -10.30 -5.96 -14.96
N SER A 216 -9.43 -6.89 -15.37
CA SER A 216 -9.83 -8.15 -16.00
C SER A 216 -10.53 -9.13 -15.05
N LEU A 217 -10.34 -8.96 -13.72
CA LEU A 217 -10.98 -9.77 -12.67
C LEU A 217 -12.38 -9.26 -12.29
N ALA A 218 -12.88 -8.22 -12.95
CA ALA A 218 -14.21 -7.69 -12.66
C ALA A 218 -15.30 -8.65 -13.13
N ASP A 219 -16.28 -8.93 -12.26
CA ASP A 219 -17.47 -9.70 -12.61
C ASP A 219 -18.44 -8.93 -13.52
N SER A 220 -19.57 -9.55 -13.87
CA SER A 220 -20.59 -8.94 -14.74
C SER A 220 -21.22 -7.67 -14.15
N THR A 221 -21.09 -7.43 -12.85
CA THR A 221 -21.54 -6.20 -12.17
C THR A 221 -20.45 -5.14 -12.12
N GLY A 222 -19.25 -5.44 -12.60
CA GLY A 222 -18.09 -4.55 -12.58
C GLY A 222 -17.34 -4.54 -11.25
N GLN A 223 -17.65 -5.45 -10.32
CA GLN A 223 -16.93 -5.57 -9.05
C GLN A 223 -15.71 -6.49 -9.18
N LEU A 224 -14.59 -6.09 -8.60
CA LEU A 224 -13.39 -6.92 -8.57
C LEU A 224 -13.57 -8.12 -7.65
N ARG A 225 -13.26 -9.29 -8.17
CA ARG A 225 -13.34 -10.56 -7.45
C ARG A 225 -12.00 -11.28 -7.50
N ARG A 226 -11.73 -12.02 -6.44
CA ARG A 226 -10.57 -12.93 -6.45
C ARG A 226 -10.79 -14.01 -7.51
N PRO A 227 -9.78 -14.35 -8.35
CA PRO A 227 -9.88 -15.48 -9.26
C PRO A 227 -10.27 -16.75 -8.49
N SER A 228 -11.21 -17.51 -9.04
CA SER A 228 -11.54 -18.83 -8.49
C SER A 228 -10.34 -19.75 -8.70
N SER A 229 -9.87 -20.37 -7.63
CA SER A 229 -8.76 -21.35 -7.64
C SER A 229 -9.13 -22.57 -8.46
#